data_051fce183b74c3cded4e222aeddfaa59
#
_entry.id   051fce183b74c3cded4e222aeddfaa59
#
_cell.length_a   1.000
_cell.length_b   1.000
_cell.length_c   1.000
_cell.angle_alpha   90.00
_cell.angle_beta   90.00
_cell.angle_gamma   90.00
#
_symmetry.space_group_name_H-M   'P 1'
#
loop_
_entity.id
_entity.type
_entity.pdbx_description
1 polymer ?
#
loop_
_entity_poly.entity_id
_entity_poly.type
_entity_poly.pdbx_seq_one_letter_code
_entity_poly.pdbx_strand_id
1 'polypeptide(L)'
;MKTILEKVGEIVDSLNEEMIHRKTILKKYKLAHCILVKSQLLMNSLSIACGSSSAISLASGIGVGIGIGLSVTTATTAGLGVFCNMLDQKVLSKIHKHYQLMILARTLDLKLFQKYLYDEQVTEKDFQNIMDMMSKYFQQKDLLETKNLFVSSNISQLAEEYKKQLNGNNVNVY
;
A
#
# COMPACT_ATOMS: atom_id res chain seq x y z
N MET A 1 -21.06 -33.12 -11.22
CA MET A 1 -21.50 -31.96 -10.41
C MET A 1 -20.47 -31.80 -9.30
N LYS A 2 -19.78 -30.63 -9.21
CA LYS A 2 -18.74 -30.43 -8.17
C LYS A 2 -19.40 -30.38 -6.81
N THR A 3 -18.77 -30.98 -5.82
CA THR A 3 -19.24 -30.92 -4.41
C THR A 3 -19.09 -29.48 -3.89
N ILE A 4 -19.85 -29.13 -2.85
CA ILE A 4 -19.76 -27.80 -2.22
C ILE A 4 -18.34 -27.56 -1.70
N LEU A 5 -17.71 -28.59 -1.15
CA LEU A 5 -16.32 -28.53 -0.66
C LEU A 5 -15.30 -28.21 -1.76
N GLU A 6 -15.45 -28.80 -2.96
CA GLU A 6 -14.60 -28.48 -4.11
C GLU A 6 -14.75 -27.02 -4.53
N LYS A 7 -15.97 -26.47 -4.52
CA LYS A 7 -16.20 -25.06 -4.84
C LYS A 7 -15.56 -24.11 -3.81
N VAL A 8 -15.61 -24.48 -2.52
CA VAL A 8 -14.94 -23.71 -1.47
C VAL A 8 -13.43 -23.76 -1.63
N GLY A 9 -12.88 -24.92 -1.98
CA GLY A 9 -11.46 -25.06 -2.31
C GLY A 9 -11.04 -24.14 -3.46
N GLU A 10 -11.79 -24.10 -4.56
CA GLU A 10 -11.52 -23.21 -5.69
C GLU A 10 -11.55 -21.71 -5.29
N ILE A 11 -12.44 -21.32 -4.40
CA ILE A 11 -12.48 -19.94 -3.88
C ILE A 11 -11.21 -19.63 -3.07
N VAL A 12 -10.80 -20.55 -2.20
CA VAL A 12 -9.56 -20.40 -1.41
C VAL A 12 -8.33 -20.31 -2.30
N ASP A 13 -8.24 -21.15 -3.33
CA ASP A 13 -7.14 -21.13 -4.30
C ASP A 13 -7.09 -19.79 -5.06
N SER A 14 -8.26 -19.30 -5.51
CA SER A 14 -8.36 -18.00 -6.19
C SER A 14 -7.94 -16.84 -5.29
N LEU A 15 -8.30 -16.86 -4.00
CA LEU A 15 -7.87 -15.85 -3.02
C LEU A 15 -6.35 -15.91 -2.80
N ASN A 16 -5.80 -17.10 -2.79
CA ASN A 16 -4.36 -17.32 -2.62
C ASN A 16 -3.56 -16.81 -3.82
N GLU A 17 -4.03 -17.07 -5.03
CA GLU A 17 -3.46 -16.50 -6.26
C GLU A 17 -3.52 -14.96 -6.25
N GLU A 18 -4.64 -14.38 -5.84
CA GLU A 18 -4.75 -12.93 -5.71
C GLU A 18 -3.75 -12.37 -4.69
N MET A 19 -3.58 -13.01 -3.55
CA MET A 19 -2.57 -12.61 -2.54
C MET A 19 -1.15 -12.65 -3.10
N ILE A 20 -0.79 -13.69 -3.84
CA ILE A 20 0.54 -13.83 -4.48
C ILE A 20 0.74 -12.72 -5.52
N HIS A 21 -0.26 -12.46 -6.34
CA HIS A 21 -0.24 -11.37 -7.32
C HIS A 21 -0.04 -10.01 -6.66
N ARG A 22 -0.81 -9.70 -5.60
CA ARG A 22 -0.70 -8.44 -4.84
C ARG A 22 0.66 -8.30 -4.16
N LYS A 23 1.20 -9.40 -3.61
CA LYS A 23 2.55 -9.43 -3.01
C LYS A 23 3.64 -9.08 -4.04
N THR A 24 3.49 -9.55 -5.26
CA THR A 24 4.43 -9.26 -6.37
C THR A 24 4.37 -7.79 -6.76
N ILE A 25 3.17 -7.22 -6.86
CA ILE A 25 2.95 -5.80 -7.13
C ILE A 25 3.54 -4.94 -5.99
N LEU A 26 3.29 -5.32 -4.74
CA LEU A 26 3.83 -4.62 -3.57
C LEU A 26 5.36 -4.58 -3.56
N LYS A 27 6.04 -5.67 -3.95
CA LYS A 27 7.51 -5.68 -4.08
C LYS A 27 8.00 -4.62 -5.07
N LYS A 28 7.34 -4.50 -6.23
CA LYS A 28 7.69 -3.49 -7.25
C LYS A 28 7.50 -2.05 -6.73
N TYR A 29 6.37 -1.76 -6.08
CA TYR A 29 6.12 -0.44 -5.51
C TYR A 29 7.05 -0.11 -4.34
N LYS A 30 7.38 -1.07 -3.47
CA LYS A 30 8.37 -0.87 -2.40
C LYS A 30 9.75 -0.54 -2.95
N LEU A 31 10.17 -1.19 -4.05
CA LEU A 31 11.42 -0.86 -4.72
C LEU A 31 11.38 0.57 -5.29
N ALA A 32 10.30 0.94 -5.98
CA ALA A 32 10.12 2.29 -6.50
C ALA A 32 10.16 3.35 -5.39
N HIS A 33 9.47 3.12 -4.28
CA HIS A 33 9.50 3.97 -3.09
C HIS A 33 10.94 4.14 -2.56
N CYS A 34 11.68 3.03 -2.41
CA CYS A 34 13.06 3.08 -1.93
C CYS A 34 13.96 3.91 -2.86
N ILE A 35 13.81 3.80 -4.18
CA ILE A 35 14.55 4.58 -5.16
C ILE A 35 14.19 6.07 -5.04
N LEU A 36 12.90 6.40 -4.96
CA LEU A 36 12.42 7.78 -4.86
C LEU A 36 12.93 8.47 -3.59
N VAL A 37 12.86 7.78 -2.44
CA VAL A 37 13.36 8.32 -1.16
C VAL A 37 14.87 8.56 -1.22
N LYS A 38 15.65 7.62 -1.77
CA LYS A 38 17.10 7.81 -1.94
C LYS A 38 17.43 8.96 -2.89
N SER A 39 16.70 9.06 -4.01
CA SER A 39 16.87 10.17 -4.96
C SER A 39 16.55 11.52 -4.33
N GLN A 40 15.46 11.60 -3.57
CA GLN A 40 15.08 12.82 -2.85
C GLN A 40 16.14 13.24 -1.85
N LEU A 41 16.68 12.29 -1.08
CA LEU A 41 17.74 12.56 -0.10
C LEU A 41 19.02 13.07 -0.76
N LEU A 42 19.38 12.49 -1.90
CA LEU A 42 20.54 12.94 -2.69
C LEU A 42 20.31 14.35 -3.26
N MET A 43 19.13 14.62 -3.83
CA MET A 43 18.81 15.96 -4.36
C MET A 43 18.78 17.02 -3.28
N ASN A 44 18.23 16.72 -2.11
CA ASN A 44 18.23 17.64 -0.97
C ASN A 44 19.66 17.92 -0.47
N SER A 45 20.51 16.90 -0.39
CA SER A 45 21.90 17.07 0.01
C SER A 45 22.69 17.94 -0.97
N LEU A 46 22.51 17.73 -2.28
CA LEU A 46 23.10 18.54 -3.33
C LEU A 46 22.58 19.99 -3.28
N SER A 47 21.31 20.18 -3.06
CA SER A 47 20.69 21.50 -2.94
C SER A 47 21.27 22.28 -1.78
N ILE A 48 21.48 21.67 -0.61
CA ILE A 48 22.12 22.30 0.55
C ILE A 48 23.59 22.65 0.24
N ALA A 49 24.33 21.71 -0.32
CA ALA A 49 25.73 21.93 -0.65
C ALA A 49 25.91 23.06 -1.66
N CYS A 50 25.16 23.09 -2.75
CA CYS A 50 25.21 24.15 -3.76
C CYS A 50 24.69 25.48 -3.20
N GLY A 51 23.63 25.49 -2.37
CA GLY A 51 23.09 26.69 -1.77
C GLY A 51 24.07 27.37 -0.81
N SER A 52 24.72 26.59 0.06
CA SER A 52 25.77 27.15 0.96
C SER A 52 26.98 27.68 0.20
N SER A 53 27.44 26.95 -0.81
CA SER A 53 28.57 27.40 -1.66
C SER A 53 28.25 28.67 -2.46
N SER A 54 27.01 28.80 -2.97
CA SER A 54 26.59 30.01 -3.69
C SER A 54 26.56 31.24 -2.78
N ALA A 55 26.09 31.11 -1.55
CA ALA A 55 26.03 32.17 -0.56
C ALA A 55 27.44 32.66 -0.22
N ILE A 56 28.41 31.76 -0.02
CA ILE A 56 29.82 32.09 0.25
C ILE A 56 30.44 32.80 -0.96
N SER A 57 30.24 32.31 -2.19
CA SER A 57 30.78 32.92 -3.41
C SER A 57 30.27 34.32 -3.66
N LEU A 58 28.99 34.57 -3.41
CA LEU A 58 28.37 35.89 -3.54
C LEU A 58 28.87 36.87 -2.45
N ALA A 59 28.97 36.40 -1.20
CA ALA A 59 29.38 37.22 -0.08
C ALA A 59 30.87 37.62 -0.16
N SER A 60 31.72 36.75 -0.71
CA SER A 60 33.15 37.01 -0.89
C SER A 60 33.50 37.86 -2.12
N GLY A 61 32.57 38.16 -3.01
CA GLY A 61 32.76 38.87 -4.26
C GLY A 61 33.61 38.12 -5.30
N ILE A 62 34.03 36.89 -5.00
CA ILE A 62 34.84 36.05 -5.85
C ILE A 62 33.92 35.27 -6.80
N GLY A 63 33.75 35.76 -8.01
CA GLY A 63 33.09 35.03 -9.07
C GLY A 63 31.55 35.05 -9.02
N VAL A 64 30.96 36.21 -9.26
CA VAL A 64 29.47 36.39 -9.37
C VAL A 64 28.84 35.36 -10.32
N GLY A 65 29.56 35.03 -11.43
CA GLY A 65 29.09 34.01 -12.37
C GLY A 65 28.99 32.61 -11.74
N ILE A 66 29.90 32.23 -10.87
CA ILE A 66 29.91 30.94 -10.16
C ILE A 66 28.76 30.94 -9.14
N GLY A 67 28.56 32.03 -8.41
CA GLY A 67 27.45 32.15 -7.45
C GLY A 67 26.07 32.03 -8.12
N ILE A 68 25.89 32.64 -9.28
CA ILE A 68 24.65 32.51 -10.07
C ILE A 68 24.46 31.07 -10.57
N GLY A 69 25.49 30.45 -11.11
CA GLY A 69 25.44 29.07 -11.58
C GLY A 69 25.06 28.09 -10.46
N LEU A 70 25.65 28.24 -9.28
CA LEU A 70 25.30 27.43 -8.10
C LEU A 70 23.86 27.67 -7.59
N SER A 71 23.41 28.93 -7.68
CA SER A 71 22.00 29.24 -7.29
C SER A 71 20.98 28.62 -8.24
N VAL A 72 21.21 28.60 -9.54
CA VAL A 72 20.39 27.91 -10.53
C VAL A 72 20.40 26.40 -10.26
N THR A 73 21.56 25.81 -9.98
CA THR A 73 21.66 24.38 -9.63
C THR A 73 20.89 24.06 -8.36
N THR A 74 20.99 24.93 -7.35
CA THR A 74 20.21 24.78 -6.11
C THR A 74 18.69 24.76 -6.37
N ALA A 75 18.21 25.71 -7.17
CA ALA A 75 16.80 25.81 -7.50
C ALA A 75 16.30 24.58 -8.29
N THR A 76 17.08 24.10 -9.25
CA THR A 76 16.72 22.91 -10.04
C THR A 76 16.74 21.63 -9.22
N THR A 77 17.75 21.43 -8.36
CA THR A 77 17.81 20.24 -7.48
C THR A 77 16.72 20.24 -6.42
N ALA A 78 16.38 21.41 -5.87
CA ALA A 78 15.25 21.54 -4.94
C ALA A 78 13.91 21.23 -5.63
N GLY A 79 13.69 21.73 -6.85
CA GLY A 79 12.51 21.43 -7.66
C GLY A 79 12.38 19.92 -7.95
N LEU A 80 13.47 19.27 -8.33
CA LEU A 80 13.50 17.81 -8.53
C LEU A 80 13.22 17.04 -7.22
N GLY A 81 13.73 17.51 -6.09
CA GLY A 81 13.45 16.93 -4.78
C GLY A 81 11.93 16.98 -4.45
N VAL A 82 11.29 18.11 -4.69
CA VAL A 82 9.82 18.25 -4.52
C VAL A 82 9.07 17.31 -5.46
N PHE A 83 9.47 17.23 -6.72
CA PHE A 83 8.85 16.31 -7.68
C PHE A 83 8.99 14.84 -7.27
N CYS A 84 10.17 14.42 -6.80
CA CYS A 84 10.37 13.08 -6.25
C CYS A 84 9.45 12.80 -5.06
N ASN A 85 9.27 13.77 -4.17
CA ASN A 85 8.36 13.65 -3.04
C ASN A 85 6.90 13.47 -3.48
N MET A 86 6.44 14.23 -4.47
CA MET A 86 5.08 14.08 -5.01
C MET A 86 4.86 12.70 -5.65
N LEU A 87 5.86 12.19 -6.37
CA LEU A 87 5.80 10.83 -6.93
C LEU A 87 5.79 9.78 -5.84
N ASP A 88 6.59 9.96 -4.80
CA ASP A 88 6.67 9.04 -3.67
C ASP A 88 5.35 8.92 -2.92
N GLN A 89 4.65 10.03 -2.68
CA GLN A 89 3.32 10.01 -2.08
C GLN A 89 2.31 9.21 -2.91
N LYS A 90 2.36 9.31 -4.25
CA LYS A 90 1.53 8.51 -5.15
C LYS A 90 1.87 7.01 -5.07
N VAL A 91 3.15 6.68 -4.96
CA VAL A 91 3.63 5.30 -4.81
C VAL A 91 3.20 4.73 -3.45
N LEU A 92 3.35 5.48 -2.36
CA LEU A 92 2.89 5.11 -1.02
C LEU A 92 1.38 4.84 -0.98
N SER A 93 0.58 5.69 -1.62
CA SER A 93 -0.86 5.50 -1.74
C SER A 93 -1.20 4.15 -2.41
N LYS A 94 -0.47 3.80 -3.50
CA LYS A 94 -0.66 2.50 -4.17
C LYS A 94 -0.20 1.32 -3.31
N ILE A 95 0.92 1.46 -2.58
CA ILE A 95 1.39 0.44 -1.62
C ILE A 95 0.29 0.18 -0.59
N HIS A 96 -0.28 1.24 -0.01
CA HIS A 96 -1.32 1.13 1.02
C HIS A 96 -2.56 0.41 0.48
N LYS A 97 -3.04 0.79 -0.70
CA LYS A 97 -4.17 0.17 -1.39
C LYS A 97 -3.95 -1.34 -1.60
N HIS A 98 -2.83 -1.73 -2.20
CA HIS A 98 -2.53 -3.14 -2.45
C HIS A 98 -2.33 -3.95 -1.17
N TYR A 99 -1.78 -3.32 -0.13
CA TYR A 99 -1.62 -3.95 1.18
C TYR A 99 -2.98 -4.22 1.83
N GLN A 100 -3.91 -3.29 1.77
CA GLN A 100 -5.27 -3.47 2.30
C GLN A 100 -6.03 -4.56 1.55
N LEU A 101 -5.94 -4.58 0.21
CA LEU A 101 -6.54 -5.64 -0.59
C LEU A 101 -5.98 -7.02 -0.26
N MET A 102 -4.67 -7.10 0.01
CA MET A 102 -4.03 -8.34 0.43
C MET A 102 -4.51 -8.80 1.82
N ILE A 103 -4.65 -7.88 2.77
CA ILE A 103 -5.18 -8.20 4.10
C ILE A 103 -6.63 -8.67 3.99
N LEU A 104 -7.45 -8.00 3.18
CA LEU A 104 -8.83 -8.35 2.98
C LEU A 104 -8.97 -9.78 2.43
N ALA A 105 -8.20 -10.11 1.37
CA ALA A 105 -8.16 -11.46 0.80
C ALA A 105 -7.71 -12.50 1.83
N ARG A 106 -6.65 -12.23 2.59
CA ARG A 106 -6.12 -13.13 3.61
C ARG A 106 -7.12 -13.35 4.75
N THR A 107 -7.85 -12.33 5.15
CA THR A 107 -8.85 -12.44 6.23
C THR A 107 -10.00 -13.35 5.79
N LEU A 108 -10.44 -13.25 4.54
CA LEU A 108 -11.47 -14.11 4.00
C LEU A 108 -10.96 -15.55 3.85
N ASP A 109 -9.76 -15.73 3.28
CA ASP A 109 -9.10 -17.02 3.13
C ASP A 109 -9.00 -17.78 4.46
N LEU A 110 -8.50 -17.12 5.52
CA LEU A 110 -8.41 -17.72 6.85
C LEU A 110 -9.78 -18.10 7.43
N LYS A 111 -10.81 -17.28 7.23
CA LYS A 111 -12.17 -17.59 7.69
C LYS A 111 -12.75 -18.80 6.97
N LEU A 112 -12.54 -18.89 5.67
CA LEU A 112 -13.02 -20.02 4.86
C LEU A 112 -12.27 -21.30 5.22
N PHE A 113 -10.94 -21.22 5.37
CA PHE A 113 -10.14 -22.36 5.75
C PHE A 113 -10.47 -22.90 7.13
N GLN A 114 -10.51 -22.05 8.15
CA GLN A 114 -10.75 -22.45 9.54
C GLN A 114 -12.16 -22.99 9.76
N LYS A 115 -13.16 -22.39 9.09
CA LYS A 115 -14.58 -22.72 9.37
C LYS A 115 -15.12 -23.86 8.52
N TYR A 116 -14.62 -24.03 7.29
CA TYR A 116 -15.25 -24.92 6.33
C TYR A 116 -14.34 -26.03 5.78
N LEU A 117 -13.05 -25.77 5.59
CA LEU A 117 -12.14 -26.77 5.07
C LEU A 117 -11.58 -27.69 6.16
N TYR A 118 -11.52 -27.22 7.40
CA TYR A 118 -11.01 -28.02 8.51
C TYR A 118 -12.03 -29.09 8.99
N ASP A 119 -13.32 -28.77 8.99
CA ASP A 119 -14.38 -29.66 9.48
C ASP A 119 -14.90 -30.64 8.41
N GLU A 120 -14.45 -30.56 7.16
CA GLU A 120 -14.81 -31.40 6.01
C GLU A 120 -16.34 -31.55 5.77
N GLN A 121 -17.19 -30.85 6.53
CA GLN A 121 -18.65 -30.91 6.43
C GLN A 121 -19.20 -29.51 6.15
N VAL A 122 -19.52 -29.24 4.88
CA VAL A 122 -20.16 -28.00 4.46
C VAL A 122 -21.59 -28.24 4.09
N THR A 123 -22.52 -27.64 4.84
CA THR A 123 -23.95 -27.70 4.54
C THR A 123 -24.35 -26.66 3.51
N GLU A 124 -25.55 -26.79 2.91
CA GLU A 124 -26.09 -25.81 1.96
C GLU A 124 -26.26 -24.40 2.60
N LYS A 125 -26.61 -24.37 3.88
CA LYS A 125 -26.71 -23.14 4.66
C LYS A 125 -25.32 -22.46 4.84
N ASP A 126 -24.29 -23.26 5.03
CA ASP A 126 -22.91 -22.75 5.11
C ASP A 126 -22.44 -22.19 3.78
N PHE A 127 -22.83 -22.83 2.66
CA PHE A 127 -22.52 -22.31 1.32
C PHE A 127 -23.16 -20.94 1.08
N GLN A 128 -24.40 -20.72 1.51
CA GLN A 128 -25.02 -19.40 1.45
C GLN A 128 -24.23 -18.35 2.27
N ASN A 129 -23.82 -18.70 3.48
CA ASN A 129 -22.98 -17.82 4.30
C ASN A 129 -21.64 -17.48 3.63
N ILE A 130 -21.04 -18.45 2.91
CA ILE A 130 -19.82 -18.23 2.14
C ILE A 130 -20.08 -17.25 1.01
N MET A 131 -21.16 -17.39 0.27
CA MET A 131 -21.53 -16.48 -0.82
C MET A 131 -21.79 -15.06 -0.32
N ASP A 132 -22.40 -14.89 0.86
CA ASP A 132 -22.56 -13.59 1.50
C ASP A 132 -21.22 -12.96 1.91
N MET A 133 -20.29 -13.76 2.43
CA MET A 133 -18.93 -13.28 2.74
C MET A 133 -18.17 -12.87 1.47
N MET A 134 -18.30 -13.63 0.39
CA MET A 134 -17.72 -13.30 -0.91
C MET A 134 -18.32 -12.02 -1.49
N SER A 135 -19.64 -11.85 -1.42
CA SER A 135 -20.29 -10.61 -1.86
C SER A 135 -19.78 -9.40 -1.12
N LYS A 136 -19.65 -9.47 0.21
CA LYS A 136 -19.06 -8.39 1.03
C LYS A 136 -17.60 -8.13 0.68
N TYR A 137 -16.83 -9.19 0.42
CA TYR A 137 -15.45 -9.06 -0.03
C TYR A 137 -15.36 -8.29 -1.35
N PHE A 138 -16.15 -8.65 -2.36
CA PHE A 138 -16.15 -7.98 -3.65
C PHE A 138 -16.60 -6.52 -3.54
N GLN A 139 -17.61 -6.21 -2.73
CA GLN A 139 -18.02 -4.83 -2.49
C GLN A 139 -16.90 -4.00 -1.86
N GLN A 140 -16.20 -4.54 -0.87
CA GLN A 140 -15.08 -3.85 -0.23
C GLN A 140 -13.88 -3.72 -1.17
N LYS A 141 -13.62 -4.74 -1.99
CA LYS A 141 -12.58 -4.70 -3.03
C LYS A 141 -12.86 -3.60 -4.03
N ASP A 142 -14.07 -3.51 -4.58
CA ASP A 142 -14.48 -2.46 -5.51
C ASP A 142 -14.36 -1.07 -4.89
N LEU A 143 -14.78 -0.90 -3.64
CA LEU A 143 -14.61 0.36 -2.91
C LEU A 143 -13.14 0.75 -2.77
N LEU A 144 -12.26 -0.19 -2.49
CA LEU A 144 -10.82 0.08 -2.39
C LEU A 144 -10.18 0.32 -3.77
N GLU A 145 -10.69 -0.31 -4.83
CA GLU A 145 -10.16 -0.13 -6.18
C GLU A 145 -10.62 1.18 -6.84
N THR A 146 -11.85 1.61 -6.57
CA THR A 146 -12.44 2.83 -7.14
C THR A 146 -12.12 4.10 -6.35
N LYS A 147 -11.94 4.02 -5.03
CA LYS A 147 -11.52 5.18 -4.24
C LYS A 147 -10.10 5.58 -4.59
N ASN A 148 -9.97 6.68 -5.32
CA ASN A 148 -8.74 7.46 -5.31
C ASN A 148 -8.47 7.90 -3.87
N LEU A 149 -7.40 7.36 -3.29
CA LEU A 149 -7.01 7.49 -1.87
C LEU A 149 -6.59 8.92 -1.49
N PHE A 150 -7.40 9.92 -1.81
CA PHE A 150 -7.23 11.28 -1.29
C PHE A 150 -7.93 11.50 0.05
N VAL A 151 -8.60 10.48 0.61
CA VAL A 151 -9.26 10.57 1.93
C VAL A 151 -8.51 9.70 2.93
N SER A 152 -7.39 10.23 3.43
CA SER A 152 -6.50 9.53 4.38
C SER A 152 -7.11 9.38 5.80
N SER A 153 -8.20 10.05 6.12
CA SER A 153 -8.80 10.02 7.46
C SER A 153 -9.69 8.78 7.73
N ASN A 154 -10.35 8.24 6.72
CA ASN A 154 -11.24 7.09 6.92
C ASN A 154 -10.52 5.73 6.90
N ILE A 155 -9.27 5.68 6.46
CA ILE A 155 -8.52 4.43 6.31
C ILE A 155 -7.95 3.96 7.63
N SER A 156 -7.53 4.89 8.49
CA SER A 156 -7.10 4.58 9.86
C SER A 156 -8.26 4.02 10.69
N GLN A 157 -9.46 4.56 10.51
CA GLN A 157 -10.67 4.07 11.18
C GLN A 157 -11.06 2.67 10.71
N LEU A 158 -11.02 2.40 9.40
CA LEU A 158 -11.28 1.05 8.85
C LEU A 158 -10.23 0.04 9.32
N ALA A 159 -8.96 0.39 9.36
CA ALA A 159 -7.90 -0.47 9.87
C ALA A 159 -8.05 -0.73 11.39
N GLU A 160 -8.49 0.26 12.17
CA GLU A 160 -8.80 0.09 13.58
C GLU A 160 -10.08 -0.72 13.82
N GLU A 161 -11.12 -0.54 13.02
CA GLU A 161 -12.32 -1.38 13.07
C GLU A 161 -12.02 -2.84 12.74
N TYR A 162 -11.19 -3.11 11.71
CA TYR A 162 -10.73 -4.47 11.42
C TYR A 162 -9.87 -5.04 12.53
N LYS A 163 -9.02 -4.22 13.15
CA LYS A 163 -8.22 -4.64 14.31
C LYS A 163 -9.08 -4.95 15.52
N LYS A 164 -10.14 -4.17 15.77
CA LYS A 164 -11.13 -4.43 16.81
C LYS A 164 -11.95 -5.70 16.53
N GLN A 165 -12.35 -5.94 15.29
CA GLN A 165 -13.05 -7.18 14.90
C GLN A 165 -12.18 -8.43 15.04
N LEU A 166 -10.88 -8.34 14.71
CA LEU A 166 -9.93 -9.43 14.91
C LEU A 166 -9.65 -9.70 16.40
N ASN A 167 -9.57 -8.65 17.21
CA ASN A 167 -9.35 -8.80 18.65
C ASN A 167 -10.63 -9.14 19.41
N GLY A 168 -11.80 -8.73 18.94
CA GLY A 168 -13.10 -9.05 19.55
C GLY A 168 -13.52 -10.51 19.37
N ASN A 169 -13.02 -11.20 18.34
CA ASN A 169 -13.28 -12.63 18.13
C ASN A 169 -12.32 -13.55 18.89
N ASN A 170 -11.29 -13.00 19.56
CA ASN A 170 -10.33 -13.78 20.35
C ASN A 170 -10.71 -13.94 21.84
N VAL A 171 -11.92 -13.52 22.27
CA VAL A 171 -12.32 -13.54 23.69
C VAL A 171 -13.27 -14.68 24.03
N ASN A 172 -13.57 -15.63 23.14
CA ASN A 172 -14.38 -16.79 23.50
C ASN A 172 -13.80 -18.08 22.92
N VAL A 173 -12.63 -18.47 23.44
CA VAL A 173 -12.19 -19.88 23.40
C VAL A 173 -11.66 -20.20 24.79
N TYR A 174 -12.58 -20.55 25.68
CA TYR A 174 -12.38 -21.45 26.81
C TYR A 174 -13.53 -22.45 26.83
#